data_a326336170ab3b152450e199d649f058
#
_entry.id   a326336170ab3b152450e199d649f058
#
_cell.length_a   1.000
_cell.length_b   1.000
_cell.length_c   1.000
_cell.angle_alpha   90.00
_cell.angle_beta   90.00
_cell.angle_gamma   90.00
#
_symmetry.space_group_name_H-M   'P 1'
#
loop_
_entity.id
_entity.type
_entity.pdbx_description
1 polymer ?
#
loop_
_entity_poly.entity_id
_entity_poly.type
_entity_poly.pdbx_seq_one_letter_code
_entity_poly.pdbx_strand_id
1 'polypeptide(L)'
;MKQLNIKPNFSELARIYDMDRHTVAKYWRNGGIKHMERKSRKSILDQYEEEIRTLLKKPGVNKRPAYEYLLDKYGSDHIGTYNNFKYYTWKREMQPQKSSKPHVRFETKPGQQLQVDWKENLKITTVHGEAIEFNIMTSTLGYSREHIFIYTKGKTTEDFLRCIIDTLNRLGGAPEYILTDNMTAVVSITNGTKRKHEKIKAFENDTGIKIRLCKTRSPQTKGKDESANRFISWLNAYDGEIRDEGHLIELIERLNMKVNSTVNQTTNVPPHVLFKKEKEYLKPLPSKVLLDSYVDHVITQTVPPTLLVTYKGSGYSVPTKLINKRVKMIPIENKLYIYFNTELITVHQINQNKFNYHLDHYQEALHKSIHNKEVDIDAVAQENLKLMERIGK
;
A
#
# COMPACT_ATOMS: atom_id res chain seq x y z
N MET A 1 -61.72 21.33 21.13
CA MET A 1 -62.68 22.05 20.23
C MET A 1 -63.58 21.11 19.43
N LYS A 2 -63.12 20.00 18.85
CA LYS A 2 -63.98 19.03 18.13
C LYS A 2 -65.10 18.43 19.07
N GLN A 3 -64.76 18.12 20.32
CA GLN A 3 -65.71 17.60 21.32
C GLN A 3 -66.79 18.61 21.75
N LEU A 4 -66.57 19.92 21.52
CA LEU A 4 -67.48 20.99 21.88
C LEU A 4 -68.23 21.51 20.64
N ASN A 5 -68.13 20.91 19.50
CA ASN A 5 -68.71 21.26 18.21
C ASN A 5 -68.47 22.74 17.79
N ILE A 6 -67.37 23.36 18.29
CA ILE A 6 -66.98 24.73 17.99
C ILE A 6 -66.08 24.72 16.75
N LYS A 7 -66.54 25.34 15.68
CA LYS A 7 -65.78 25.48 14.44
C LYS A 7 -64.70 26.57 14.62
N PRO A 8 -63.40 26.22 14.46
CA PRO A 8 -62.36 27.22 14.66
C PRO A 8 -62.26 28.19 13.48
N ASN A 9 -61.71 29.37 13.76
CA ASN A 9 -61.39 30.33 12.70
C ASN A 9 -60.19 29.84 11.86
N PHE A 10 -60.44 29.20 10.71
CA PHE A 10 -59.41 28.65 9.84
C PHE A 10 -58.48 29.70 9.27
N SER A 11 -58.93 30.96 9.11
CA SER A 11 -58.08 32.04 8.60
C SER A 11 -57.07 32.52 9.64
N GLU A 12 -57.44 32.52 10.90
CA GLU A 12 -56.57 32.87 12.01
C GLU A 12 -55.51 31.76 12.24
N LEU A 13 -55.95 30.51 12.27
CA LEU A 13 -55.02 29.37 12.36
C LEU A 13 -54.08 29.31 11.18
N ALA A 14 -54.51 29.63 9.99
CA ALA A 14 -53.65 29.69 8.80
C ALA A 14 -52.53 30.72 8.97
N ARG A 15 -52.80 31.88 9.55
CA ARG A 15 -51.78 32.90 9.85
C ARG A 15 -50.84 32.50 10.97
N ILE A 16 -51.37 31.90 12.05
CA ILE A 16 -50.55 31.46 13.21
C ILE A 16 -49.54 30.38 12.81
N TYR A 17 -49.95 29.44 11.94
CA TYR A 17 -49.14 28.29 11.58
C TYR A 17 -48.48 28.40 10.18
N ASP A 18 -48.53 29.57 9.56
CA ASP A 18 -48.03 29.83 8.22
C ASP A 18 -48.46 28.74 7.19
N MET A 19 -49.75 28.45 7.18
CA MET A 19 -50.37 27.41 6.37
C MET A 19 -51.51 27.96 5.52
N ASP A 20 -51.75 27.31 4.39
CA ASP A 20 -52.93 27.61 3.57
C ASP A 20 -54.23 27.26 4.31
N ARG A 21 -55.26 28.16 4.23
CA ARG A 21 -56.55 28.01 4.87
C ARG A 21 -57.29 26.70 4.55
N HIS A 22 -57.18 26.26 3.28
CA HIS A 22 -57.81 25.01 2.85
C HIS A 22 -57.08 23.80 3.44
N THR A 23 -55.77 23.90 3.63
CA THR A 23 -54.97 22.89 4.31
C THR A 23 -55.38 22.77 5.78
N VAL A 24 -55.52 23.91 6.49
CA VAL A 24 -55.97 23.92 7.89
C VAL A 24 -57.40 23.33 8.02
N ALA A 25 -58.32 23.71 7.12
CA ALA A 25 -59.67 23.15 7.10
C ALA A 25 -59.69 21.63 6.81
N LYS A 26 -58.81 21.15 5.95
CA LYS A 26 -58.64 19.73 5.66
C LYS A 26 -58.08 18.96 6.87
N TYR A 27 -57.09 19.49 7.58
CA TYR A 27 -56.60 18.91 8.84
C TYR A 27 -57.69 18.82 9.90
N TRP A 28 -58.48 19.86 10.03
CA TRP A 28 -59.63 19.90 10.98
C TRP A 28 -60.66 18.80 10.67
N ARG A 29 -61.08 18.67 9.41
CA ARG A 29 -62.06 17.65 8.98
C ARG A 29 -61.54 16.24 9.22
N ASN A 30 -60.25 16.00 8.96
CA ASN A 30 -59.59 14.69 9.03
C ASN A 30 -59.04 14.35 10.44
N GLY A 31 -59.40 15.12 11.49
CA GLY A 31 -58.95 14.83 12.85
C GLY A 31 -57.49 15.16 13.15
N GLY A 32 -56.85 16.03 12.35
CA GLY A 32 -55.48 16.47 12.57
C GLY A 32 -54.42 15.56 11.98
N ILE A 33 -54.80 14.43 11.41
CA ILE A 33 -53.85 13.46 10.85
C ILE A 33 -53.97 13.47 9.31
N LYS A 34 -52.86 13.73 8.64
CA LYS A 34 -52.76 13.62 7.18
C LYS A 34 -52.51 12.15 6.81
N HIS A 35 -53.53 11.32 6.90
CA HIS A 35 -53.46 9.96 6.35
C HIS A 35 -53.56 10.04 4.83
N MET A 36 -52.44 10.18 4.16
CA MET A 36 -52.32 9.79 2.76
C MET A 36 -51.86 8.35 2.70
N GLU A 37 -52.75 7.42 2.80
CA GLU A 37 -52.50 6.05 2.37
C GLU A 37 -52.34 6.04 0.84
N ARG A 38 -51.12 6.25 0.37
CA ARG A 38 -50.81 5.98 -1.02
C ARG A 38 -50.85 4.46 -1.20
N LYS A 39 -51.86 3.95 -1.89
CA LYS A 39 -51.86 2.57 -2.32
C LYS A 39 -50.53 2.27 -2.98
N SER A 40 -49.77 1.33 -2.42
CA SER A 40 -48.47 0.92 -2.99
C SER A 40 -48.72 0.34 -4.37
N ARG A 41 -48.02 0.90 -5.38
CA ARG A 41 -48.08 0.33 -6.74
C ARG A 41 -47.48 -1.06 -6.69
N LYS A 42 -48.11 -2.03 -7.38
CA LYS A 42 -47.56 -3.37 -7.55
C LYS A 42 -46.22 -3.27 -8.29
N SER A 43 -45.21 -3.99 -7.81
CA SER A 43 -43.92 -4.10 -8.48
C SER A 43 -43.95 -5.24 -9.50
N ILE A 44 -43.23 -5.08 -10.59
CA ILE A 44 -43.02 -6.19 -11.55
C ILE A 44 -42.40 -7.40 -10.86
N LEU A 45 -41.58 -7.17 -9.81
CA LEU A 45 -40.91 -8.21 -9.04
C LEU A 45 -41.81 -8.96 -8.05
N ASP A 46 -43.06 -8.49 -7.82
CA ASP A 46 -43.95 -9.15 -6.87
C ASP A 46 -44.30 -10.59 -7.28
N GLN A 47 -44.32 -10.90 -8.56
CA GLN A 47 -44.55 -12.26 -9.08
C GLN A 47 -43.36 -13.21 -8.84
N TYR A 48 -42.17 -12.69 -8.58
CA TYR A 48 -40.94 -13.43 -8.32
C TYR A 48 -40.53 -13.41 -6.84
N GLU A 49 -41.38 -12.86 -5.96
CA GLU A 49 -41.02 -12.61 -4.55
C GLU A 49 -40.56 -13.90 -3.84
N GLU A 50 -41.29 -15.02 -4.00
CA GLU A 50 -40.98 -16.32 -3.38
C GLU A 50 -39.64 -16.86 -3.91
N GLU A 51 -39.41 -16.74 -5.19
CA GLU A 51 -38.15 -17.20 -5.80
C GLU A 51 -36.95 -16.34 -5.34
N ILE A 52 -37.14 -15.03 -5.26
CA ILE A 52 -36.12 -14.11 -4.72
C ILE A 52 -35.78 -14.48 -3.28
N ARG A 53 -36.77 -14.73 -2.44
CA ARG A 53 -36.61 -15.18 -1.04
C ARG A 53 -35.83 -16.49 -0.96
N THR A 54 -36.19 -17.45 -1.80
CA THR A 54 -35.52 -18.77 -1.87
C THR A 54 -34.06 -18.65 -2.31
N LEU A 55 -33.78 -17.83 -3.33
CA LEU A 55 -32.41 -17.57 -3.81
C LEU A 55 -31.56 -16.93 -2.73
N LEU A 56 -32.07 -15.90 -2.05
CA LEU A 56 -31.32 -15.18 -1.01
C LEU A 56 -31.13 -15.98 0.29
N LYS A 57 -31.89 -17.05 0.50
CA LYS A 57 -31.69 -18.03 1.59
C LYS A 57 -30.57 -19.03 1.30
N LYS A 58 -30.16 -19.21 0.02
CA LYS A 58 -29.07 -20.12 -0.32
C LYS A 58 -27.73 -19.62 0.23
N PRO A 59 -26.89 -20.47 0.83
CA PRO A 59 -25.58 -20.07 1.34
C PRO A 59 -24.70 -19.44 0.26
N GLY A 60 -24.16 -18.27 0.54
CA GLY A 60 -23.24 -17.56 -0.37
C GLY A 60 -23.90 -16.76 -1.50
N VAL A 61 -25.22 -16.84 -1.67
CA VAL A 61 -25.94 -16.05 -2.68
C VAL A 61 -26.23 -14.66 -2.14
N ASN A 62 -25.59 -13.65 -2.75
CA ASN A 62 -25.84 -12.23 -2.51
C ASN A 62 -26.85 -11.66 -3.50
N LYS A 63 -27.25 -10.39 -3.32
CA LYS A 63 -28.25 -9.72 -4.18
C LYS A 63 -27.85 -9.69 -5.66
N ARG A 64 -26.55 -9.53 -5.99
CA ARG A 64 -26.13 -9.48 -7.40
C ARG A 64 -26.23 -10.82 -8.11
N PRO A 65 -25.70 -11.93 -7.59
CA PRO A 65 -25.91 -13.26 -8.17
C PRO A 65 -27.39 -13.64 -8.30
N ALA A 66 -28.22 -13.30 -7.30
CA ALA A 66 -29.66 -13.58 -7.39
C ALA A 66 -30.33 -12.78 -8.52
N TYR A 67 -29.94 -11.53 -8.71
CA TYR A 67 -30.43 -10.69 -9.81
C TYR A 67 -30.01 -11.25 -11.18
N GLU A 68 -28.72 -11.59 -11.36
CA GLU A 68 -28.21 -12.15 -12.61
C GLU A 68 -28.92 -13.46 -12.97
N TYR A 69 -29.10 -14.34 -12.00
CA TYR A 69 -29.86 -15.59 -12.21
C TYR A 69 -31.29 -15.34 -12.70
N LEU A 70 -31.99 -14.37 -12.12
CA LEU A 70 -33.36 -14.04 -12.54
C LEU A 70 -33.37 -13.36 -13.90
N LEU A 71 -32.35 -12.55 -14.20
CA LEU A 71 -32.19 -11.89 -15.48
C LEU A 71 -31.96 -12.91 -16.60
N ASP A 72 -31.11 -13.90 -16.37
CA ASP A 72 -30.84 -15.00 -17.31
C ASP A 72 -32.10 -15.86 -17.54
N LYS A 73 -32.88 -16.06 -16.48
CA LYS A 73 -34.07 -16.92 -16.55
C LYS A 73 -35.28 -16.25 -17.17
N TYR A 74 -35.51 -14.96 -16.92
CA TYR A 74 -36.74 -14.27 -17.27
C TYR A 74 -36.54 -13.08 -18.23
N GLY A 75 -35.32 -12.64 -18.41
CA GLY A 75 -34.99 -11.49 -19.28
C GLY A 75 -35.15 -10.13 -18.59
N SER A 76 -34.57 -9.10 -19.22
CA SER A 76 -34.52 -7.73 -18.71
C SER A 76 -35.90 -7.08 -18.58
N ASP A 77 -36.82 -7.40 -19.46
CA ASP A 77 -38.16 -6.79 -19.50
C ASP A 77 -39.02 -7.21 -18.28
N HIS A 78 -38.76 -8.37 -17.73
CA HIS A 78 -39.47 -8.92 -16.57
C HIS A 78 -38.82 -8.59 -15.23
N ILE A 79 -37.51 -8.44 -15.17
CA ILE A 79 -36.77 -8.22 -13.92
C ILE A 79 -36.41 -6.74 -13.71
N GLY A 80 -36.22 -6.00 -14.81
CA GLY A 80 -35.86 -4.59 -14.78
C GLY A 80 -34.40 -4.38 -14.33
N THR A 81 -34.11 -3.18 -13.82
CA THR A 81 -32.73 -2.81 -13.44
C THR A 81 -32.30 -3.35 -12.07
N TYR A 82 -30.99 -3.56 -11.89
CA TYR A 82 -30.43 -4.00 -10.62
C TYR A 82 -30.72 -3.01 -9.45
N ASN A 83 -30.78 -1.70 -9.73
CA ASN A 83 -31.14 -0.71 -8.70
C ASN A 83 -32.59 -0.88 -8.22
N ASN A 84 -33.51 -1.19 -9.14
CA ASN A 84 -34.88 -1.49 -8.78
C ASN A 84 -34.96 -2.78 -7.95
N PHE A 85 -34.23 -3.83 -8.32
CA PHE A 85 -34.12 -5.08 -7.58
C PHE A 85 -33.56 -4.86 -6.17
N LYS A 86 -32.49 -4.05 -6.02
CA LYS A 86 -31.92 -3.68 -4.73
C LYS A 86 -32.94 -2.96 -3.82
N TYR A 87 -33.66 -1.99 -4.38
CA TYR A 87 -34.70 -1.25 -3.67
C TYR A 87 -35.83 -2.18 -3.27
N TYR A 88 -36.31 -3.04 -4.16
CA TYR A 88 -37.36 -4.02 -3.91
C TYR A 88 -36.99 -4.96 -2.75
N THR A 89 -35.82 -5.57 -2.80
CA THR A 89 -35.34 -6.49 -1.75
C THR A 89 -35.14 -5.77 -0.43
N TRP A 90 -34.71 -4.48 -0.45
CA TRP A 90 -34.60 -3.66 0.76
C TRP A 90 -35.98 -3.36 1.36
N LYS A 91 -36.91 -2.90 0.54
CA LYS A 91 -38.29 -2.56 0.98
C LYS A 91 -39.04 -3.75 1.56
N ARG A 92 -38.80 -4.95 1.05
CA ARG A 92 -39.42 -6.21 1.49
C ARG A 92 -38.60 -6.93 2.57
N GLU A 93 -37.55 -6.27 3.10
CA GLU A 93 -36.66 -6.82 4.15
C GLU A 93 -36.01 -8.17 3.78
N MET A 94 -35.82 -8.41 2.47
CA MET A 94 -35.15 -9.62 1.98
C MET A 94 -33.65 -9.45 2.07
N GLN A 95 -33.01 -10.09 3.04
CA GLN A 95 -31.57 -10.08 3.21
C GLN A 95 -30.96 -11.42 2.82
N PRO A 96 -29.78 -11.44 2.15
CA PRO A 96 -29.04 -12.67 1.94
C PRO A 96 -28.74 -13.33 3.27
N GLN A 97 -28.80 -14.66 3.30
CA GLN A 97 -28.37 -15.40 4.48
C GLN A 97 -26.87 -15.17 4.67
N LYS A 98 -26.52 -14.30 5.60
CA LYS A 98 -25.13 -14.15 6.04
C LYS A 98 -24.76 -15.47 6.71
N SER A 99 -23.84 -16.23 6.11
CA SER A 99 -23.16 -17.28 6.85
C SER A 99 -22.32 -16.59 7.93
N SER A 100 -22.92 -16.28 9.05
CA SER A 100 -22.23 -15.71 10.20
C SER A 100 -21.46 -16.84 10.89
N LYS A 101 -20.31 -17.20 10.30
CA LYS A 101 -19.31 -17.89 11.10
C LYS A 101 -18.87 -16.90 12.16
N PRO A 102 -18.90 -17.27 13.45
CA PRO A 102 -18.45 -16.38 14.49
C PRO A 102 -16.98 -16.02 14.20
N HIS A 103 -16.67 -14.73 14.10
CA HIS A 103 -15.31 -14.24 13.96
C HIS A 103 -14.76 -13.98 15.36
N VAL A 104 -13.84 -14.85 15.79
CA VAL A 104 -13.12 -14.66 17.05
C VAL A 104 -12.11 -13.51 16.86
N ARG A 105 -12.24 -12.50 17.68
CA ARG A 105 -11.29 -11.38 17.69
C ARG A 105 -10.01 -11.81 18.39
N PHE A 106 -8.87 -11.63 17.72
CA PHE A 106 -7.55 -11.90 18.30
C PHE A 106 -6.85 -10.59 18.64
N GLU A 107 -6.47 -10.45 19.89
CA GLU A 107 -5.62 -9.36 20.35
C GLU A 107 -4.19 -9.87 20.51
N THR A 108 -3.22 -8.96 20.34
CA THR A 108 -1.80 -9.26 20.47
C THR A 108 -1.22 -8.50 21.66
N LYS A 109 -0.18 -9.07 22.26
CA LYS A 109 0.59 -8.38 23.30
C LYS A 109 1.35 -7.18 22.71
N PRO A 110 1.69 -6.17 23.52
CA PRO A 110 2.54 -5.07 23.06
C PRO A 110 3.86 -5.60 22.49
N GLY A 111 4.32 -5.00 21.39
CA GLY A 111 5.56 -5.37 20.70
C GLY A 111 5.59 -6.74 20.02
N GLN A 112 4.47 -7.48 20.04
CA GLN A 112 4.46 -8.85 19.55
C GLN A 112 4.40 -8.94 18.03
N GLN A 113 3.50 -8.19 17.38
CA GLN A 113 3.17 -8.37 15.98
C GLN A 113 3.13 -7.03 15.24
N LEU A 114 3.82 -6.98 14.11
CA LEU A 114 3.60 -5.99 13.05
C LEU A 114 2.93 -6.70 11.87
N GLN A 115 1.75 -6.27 11.47
CA GLN A 115 1.07 -6.77 10.30
C GLN A 115 1.39 -5.88 9.11
N VAL A 116 1.70 -6.47 7.93
CA VAL A 116 2.04 -5.73 6.72
C VAL A 116 1.26 -6.24 5.53
N ASP A 117 0.85 -5.31 4.67
CA ASP A 117 0.12 -5.59 3.44
C ASP A 117 0.45 -4.55 2.36
N TRP A 118 0.20 -4.91 1.09
CA TRP A 118 0.29 -3.99 -0.04
C TRP A 118 -1.08 -3.46 -0.43
N LYS A 119 -1.17 -2.17 -0.62
CA LYS A 119 -2.22 -1.56 -1.44
C LYS A 119 -1.61 -1.27 -2.80
N GLU A 120 -1.97 -2.10 -3.77
CA GLU A 120 -1.33 -2.14 -5.08
C GLU A 120 -2.10 -1.35 -6.13
N ASN A 121 -1.36 -0.96 -7.20
CA ASN A 121 -1.90 -0.38 -8.42
C ASN A 121 -2.79 0.85 -8.17
N LEU A 122 -2.36 1.69 -7.22
CA LEU A 122 -3.00 2.98 -6.98
C LEU A 122 -2.64 3.94 -8.11
N LYS A 123 -3.58 4.79 -8.46
CA LYS A 123 -3.41 5.80 -9.49
C LYS A 123 -4.03 7.10 -9.02
N ILE A 124 -3.30 8.19 -9.19
CA ILE A 124 -3.76 9.53 -8.87
C ILE A 124 -3.31 10.49 -9.98
N THR A 125 -4.16 11.44 -10.30
CA THR A 125 -3.90 12.42 -11.36
C THR A 125 -3.28 13.68 -10.76
N THR A 126 -2.26 14.25 -11.42
CA THR A 126 -1.68 15.53 -11.03
C THR A 126 -2.50 16.71 -11.55
N VAL A 127 -2.20 17.93 -11.03
CA VAL A 127 -2.79 19.17 -11.55
C VAL A 127 -2.49 19.41 -13.03
N HIS A 128 -1.47 18.76 -13.59
CA HIS A 128 -1.09 18.83 -15.00
C HIS A 128 -1.74 17.74 -15.86
N GLY A 129 -2.60 16.91 -15.27
CA GLY A 129 -3.27 15.80 -15.98
C GLY A 129 -2.42 14.54 -16.12
N GLU A 130 -1.21 14.52 -15.55
CA GLU A 130 -0.35 13.34 -15.56
C GLU A 130 -0.80 12.34 -14.50
N ALA A 131 -0.74 11.06 -14.82
CA ALA A 131 -1.09 10.00 -13.90
C ALA A 131 0.15 9.46 -13.18
N ILE A 132 0.14 9.47 -11.85
CA ILE A 132 1.13 8.80 -11.01
C ILE A 132 0.58 7.44 -10.62
N GLU A 133 1.26 6.37 -11.03
CA GLU A 133 0.97 5.00 -10.61
C GLU A 133 1.93 4.61 -9.48
N PHE A 134 1.39 4.07 -8.40
CA PHE A 134 2.16 3.77 -7.19
C PHE A 134 1.54 2.66 -6.36
N ASN A 135 2.28 2.23 -5.36
CA ASN A 135 1.81 1.29 -4.35
C ASN A 135 2.06 1.89 -2.96
N ILE A 136 1.32 1.42 -1.97
CA ILE A 136 1.57 1.78 -0.58
C ILE A 136 1.74 0.49 0.21
N MET A 137 2.86 0.37 0.93
CA MET A 137 2.97 -0.64 1.96
C MET A 137 2.30 -0.13 3.23
N THR A 138 1.35 -0.89 3.73
CA THR A 138 0.67 -0.64 5.00
C THR A 138 1.29 -1.50 6.08
N SER A 139 1.65 -0.87 7.19
CA SER A 139 2.15 -1.56 8.38
C SER A 139 1.28 -1.19 9.57
N THR A 140 0.86 -2.16 10.37
CA THR A 140 -0.01 -1.95 11.53
C THR A 140 0.48 -2.74 12.72
N LEU A 141 0.82 -2.06 13.82
CA LEU A 141 1.13 -2.73 15.08
C LEU A 141 -0.12 -3.40 15.67
N GLY A 142 0.09 -4.59 16.19
CA GLY A 142 -1.01 -5.43 16.61
C GLY A 142 -1.73 -4.97 17.88
N TYR A 143 -1.04 -4.29 18.80
CA TYR A 143 -1.60 -3.79 20.05
C TYR A 143 -2.08 -2.35 19.95
N SER A 144 -1.21 -1.40 19.63
CA SER A 144 -1.53 0.04 19.58
C SER A 144 -2.42 0.41 18.39
N ARG A 145 -2.42 -0.37 17.34
CA ARG A 145 -3.01 -0.03 16.03
C ARG A 145 -2.27 1.13 15.34
N GLU A 146 -1.03 1.38 15.72
CA GLU A 146 -0.19 2.35 15.01
C GLU A 146 -0.02 1.94 13.57
N HIS A 147 -0.38 2.85 12.65
CA HIS A 147 -0.30 2.64 11.21
C HIS A 147 0.89 3.38 10.63
N ILE A 148 1.60 2.75 9.71
CA ILE A 148 2.63 3.37 8.90
C ILE A 148 2.35 3.04 7.44
N PHE A 149 2.15 4.07 6.62
CA PHE A 149 1.95 4.00 5.18
C PHE A 149 3.21 4.50 4.49
N ILE A 150 3.78 3.69 3.62
CA ILE A 150 5.01 4.00 2.89
C ILE A 150 4.75 3.92 1.40
N TYR A 151 5.04 5.03 0.70
CA TYR A 151 5.00 5.10 -0.75
C TYR A 151 6.07 4.23 -1.39
N THR A 152 5.74 3.57 -2.50
CA THR A 152 6.71 2.86 -3.34
C THR A 152 6.20 2.73 -4.77
N LYS A 153 7.12 2.75 -5.75
CA LYS A 153 6.81 2.48 -7.16
C LYS A 153 6.71 1.00 -7.45
N GLY A 154 7.60 0.22 -6.87
CA GLY A 154 7.68 -1.22 -7.07
C GLY A 154 7.09 -2.01 -5.90
N LYS A 155 7.05 -3.32 -6.10
CA LYS A 155 6.65 -4.30 -5.09
C LYS A 155 7.53 -5.55 -5.16
N THR A 156 8.80 -5.35 -5.46
CA THR A 156 9.82 -6.40 -5.46
C THR A 156 10.20 -6.83 -4.04
N THR A 157 11.04 -7.85 -3.91
CA THR A 157 11.60 -8.24 -2.61
C THR A 157 12.43 -7.12 -2.00
N GLU A 158 13.15 -6.36 -2.83
CA GLU A 158 13.93 -5.20 -2.43
C GLU A 158 13.03 -4.08 -1.91
N ASP A 159 11.95 -3.75 -2.63
CA ASP A 159 10.97 -2.75 -2.19
C ASP A 159 10.34 -3.15 -0.86
N PHE A 160 10.00 -4.43 -0.69
CA PHE A 160 9.46 -4.96 0.55
C PHE A 160 10.43 -4.75 1.72
N LEU A 161 11.71 -5.18 1.57
CA LEU A 161 12.72 -5.03 2.61
C LEU A 161 12.99 -3.55 2.93
N ARG A 162 13.07 -2.69 1.92
CA ARG A 162 13.22 -1.24 2.09
C ARG A 162 12.06 -0.67 2.93
N CYS A 163 10.83 -0.99 2.59
CA CYS A 163 9.66 -0.52 3.33
C CYS A 163 9.60 -1.09 4.76
N ILE A 164 10.00 -2.36 4.97
CA ILE A 164 10.10 -2.94 6.32
C ILE A 164 11.14 -2.19 7.15
N ILE A 165 12.32 -1.94 6.60
CA ILE A 165 13.40 -1.25 7.32
C ILE A 165 13.00 0.19 7.65
N ASP A 166 12.37 0.91 6.72
CA ASP A 166 11.83 2.25 6.99
C ASP A 166 10.76 2.21 8.11
N THR A 167 9.86 1.22 8.06
CA THR A 167 8.86 1.00 9.12
C THR A 167 9.54 0.79 10.49
N LEU A 168 10.53 -0.08 10.57
CA LEU A 168 11.25 -0.38 11.81
C LEU A 168 11.98 0.86 12.35
N ASN A 169 12.61 1.65 11.48
CA ASN A 169 13.27 2.90 11.85
C ASN A 169 12.26 3.93 12.41
N ARG A 170 11.09 4.08 11.80
CA ARG A 170 10.02 4.96 12.29
C ARG A 170 9.46 4.50 13.63
N LEU A 171 9.31 3.21 13.84
CA LEU A 171 8.90 2.64 15.13
C LEU A 171 9.99 2.78 16.21
N GLY A 172 11.26 2.88 15.81
CA GLY A 172 12.41 2.91 16.71
C GLY A 172 12.66 1.58 17.42
N GLY A 173 12.18 0.47 16.85
CA GLY A 173 12.33 -0.87 17.42
C GLY A 173 11.71 -1.94 16.53
N ALA A 174 11.99 -3.21 16.83
CA ALA A 174 11.52 -4.37 16.10
C ALA A 174 10.46 -5.15 16.88
N PRO A 175 9.36 -5.59 16.26
CA PRO A 175 8.39 -6.49 16.86
C PRO A 175 8.98 -7.90 17.02
N GLU A 176 8.30 -8.76 17.77
CA GLU A 176 8.69 -10.17 17.89
C GLU A 176 8.65 -10.87 16.52
N TYR A 177 7.61 -10.57 15.71
CA TYR A 177 7.49 -11.04 14.34
C TYR A 177 6.67 -10.10 13.46
N ILE A 178 6.94 -10.16 12.16
CA ILE A 178 6.18 -9.50 11.11
C ILE A 178 5.24 -10.53 10.50
N LEU A 179 3.95 -10.20 10.39
CA LEU A 179 2.94 -11.02 9.74
C LEU A 179 2.57 -10.43 8.38
N THR A 180 2.67 -11.24 7.34
CA THR A 180 2.28 -10.85 5.98
C THR A 180 1.49 -11.95 5.30
N ASP A 181 0.78 -11.63 4.23
CA ASP A 181 0.18 -12.65 3.39
C ASP A 181 1.24 -13.32 2.46
N ASN A 182 0.77 -14.19 1.57
CA ASN A 182 1.66 -14.91 0.66
C ASN A 182 2.00 -14.07 -0.58
N MET A 183 2.43 -12.83 -0.38
CA MET A 183 2.81 -11.94 -1.48
C MET A 183 4.07 -12.41 -2.22
N THR A 184 4.11 -12.14 -3.52
CA THR A 184 5.22 -12.56 -4.40
C THR A 184 6.57 -11.94 -4.02
N ALA A 185 6.56 -10.79 -3.35
CA ALA A 185 7.76 -10.17 -2.80
C ALA A 185 8.44 -11.00 -1.69
N VAL A 186 7.70 -11.87 -1.01
CA VAL A 186 8.19 -12.66 0.13
C VAL A 186 8.37 -14.13 -0.23
N VAL A 187 7.46 -14.68 -1.06
CA VAL A 187 7.46 -16.10 -1.40
C VAL A 187 7.30 -16.36 -2.88
N SER A 188 7.98 -17.40 -3.36
CA SER A 188 7.68 -18.05 -4.63
C SER A 188 6.86 -19.33 -4.39
N ILE A 189 5.95 -19.62 -5.31
CA ILE A 189 5.14 -20.84 -5.28
C ILE A 189 5.58 -21.69 -6.47
N THR A 190 6.23 -22.82 -6.19
CA THR A 190 6.67 -23.78 -7.21
C THR A 190 6.06 -25.15 -6.87
N ASN A 191 5.31 -25.70 -7.81
CA ASN A 191 4.62 -27.00 -7.63
C ASN A 191 3.77 -27.07 -6.35
N GLY A 192 3.05 -25.99 -6.03
CA GLY A 192 2.20 -25.88 -4.83
C GLY A 192 2.98 -25.70 -3.52
N THR A 193 4.31 -25.75 -3.55
CA THR A 193 5.16 -25.54 -2.37
C THR A 193 5.58 -24.07 -2.28
N LYS A 194 5.32 -23.46 -1.10
CA LYS A 194 5.72 -22.07 -0.80
C LYS A 194 7.13 -22.05 -0.26
N ARG A 195 8.01 -21.27 -0.89
CA ARG A 195 9.37 -21.04 -0.42
C ARG A 195 9.64 -19.54 -0.31
N LYS A 196 10.11 -19.11 0.86
CA LYS A 196 10.56 -17.72 1.02
C LYS A 196 11.77 -17.48 0.13
N HIS A 197 11.88 -16.27 -0.43
CA HIS A 197 13.05 -15.87 -1.18
C HIS A 197 14.30 -15.90 -0.30
N GLU A 198 15.44 -16.24 -0.87
CA GLU A 198 16.72 -16.37 -0.14
C GLU A 198 17.10 -15.05 0.58
N LYS A 199 16.81 -13.90 -0.03
CA LYS A 199 17.05 -12.59 0.57
C LYS A 199 16.21 -12.36 1.82
N ILE A 200 14.95 -12.86 1.84
CA ILE A 200 14.08 -12.82 3.01
C ILE A 200 14.61 -13.71 4.14
N LYS A 201 15.08 -14.92 3.80
CA LYS A 201 15.69 -15.83 4.79
C LYS A 201 16.97 -15.26 5.38
N ALA A 202 17.83 -14.66 4.52
CA ALA A 202 19.02 -13.98 4.97
C ALA A 202 18.69 -12.85 5.94
N PHE A 203 17.71 -11.99 5.59
CA PHE A 203 17.24 -10.93 6.47
C PHE A 203 16.76 -11.47 7.82
N GLU A 204 15.94 -12.55 7.84
CA GLU A 204 15.48 -13.17 9.09
C GLU A 204 16.62 -13.71 9.94
N ASN A 205 17.67 -14.31 9.31
CA ASN A 205 18.80 -14.89 10.02
C ASN A 205 19.72 -13.81 10.61
N ASP A 206 20.01 -12.78 9.81
CA ASP A 206 20.95 -11.73 10.20
C ASP A 206 20.36 -10.76 11.21
N THR A 207 19.06 -10.46 11.10
CA THR A 207 18.37 -9.52 11.99
C THR A 207 17.69 -10.18 13.19
N GLY A 208 17.42 -11.48 13.12
CA GLY A 208 16.60 -12.18 14.11
C GLY A 208 15.10 -11.89 14.04
N ILE A 209 14.66 -11.02 13.13
CA ILE A 209 13.25 -10.63 12.96
C ILE A 209 12.55 -11.67 12.09
N LYS A 210 11.54 -12.36 12.65
CA LYS A 210 10.82 -13.42 11.93
C LYS A 210 9.70 -12.85 11.06
N ILE A 211 9.62 -13.27 9.80
CA ILE A 211 8.55 -12.93 8.87
C ILE A 211 7.62 -14.14 8.76
N ARG A 212 6.44 -14.07 9.34
CA ARG A 212 5.44 -15.15 9.33
C ARG A 212 4.44 -14.92 8.20
N LEU A 213 4.06 -16.01 7.53
CA LEU A 213 3.05 -15.98 6.47
C LEU A 213 1.68 -16.32 7.06
N CYS A 214 0.65 -15.60 6.62
CA CYS A 214 -0.73 -15.95 6.95
C CYS A 214 -1.06 -17.35 6.44
N LYS A 215 -1.82 -18.11 7.24
CA LYS A 215 -2.37 -19.39 6.78
C LYS A 215 -3.36 -19.13 5.64
N THR A 216 -3.29 -19.96 4.61
CA THR A 216 -4.21 -19.87 3.46
C THR A 216 -5.65 -19.98 3.94
N ARG A 217 -6.55 -19.12 3.47
CA ARG A 217 -7.98 -19.07 3.81
C ARG A 217 -8.31 -18.80 5.29
N SER A 218 -7.47 -18.06 5.99
CA SER A 218 -7.73 -17.61 7.37
C SER A 218 -7.93 -16.09 7.42
N PRO A 219 -9.09 -15.55 7.00
CA PRO A 219 -9.35 -14.11 6.97
C PRO A 219 -9.26 -13.46 8.35
N GLN A 220 -9.41 -14.24 9.42
CA GLN A 220 -9.36 -13.78 10.80
C GLN A 220 -7.99 -13.22 11.23
N THR A 221 -6.90 -13.60 10.55
CA THR A 221 -5.56 -13.11 10.85
C THR A 221 -5.30 -11.71 10.28
N LYS A 222 -6.11 -11.24 9.32
CA LYS A 222 -5.90 -10.01 8.55
C LYS A 222 -6.87 -8.85 8.88
N GLY A 223 -7.76 -9.03 9.84
CA GLY A 223 -8.82 -8.04 10.16
C GLY A 223 -8.32 -6.66 10.60
N LYS A 224 -7.04 -6.52 10.93
CA LYS A 224 -6.42 -5.25 11.31
C LYS A 224 -6.04 -4.39 10.09
N ASP A 225 -5.74 -5.02 8.95
CA ASP A 225 -5.35 -4.33 7.71
C ASP A 225 -6.54 -3.80 6.90
N GLU A 226 -7.72 -4.41 7.03
CA GLU A 226 -8.92 -3.92 6.35
C GLU A 226 -9.26 -2.47 6.74
N SER A 227 -8.96 -2.09 8.00
CA SER A 227 -9.12 -0.70 8.45
C SER A 227 -8.06 0.22 7.85
N ALA A 228 -6.81 -0.23 7.70
CA ALA A 228 -5.73 0.54 7.09
C ALA A 228 -6.05 0.90 5.63
N ASN A 229 -6.60 -0.06 4.87
CA ASN A 229 -6.99 0.15 3.47
C ASN A 229 -8.08 1.21 3.28
N ARG A 230 -8.96 1.43 4.27
CA ARG A 230 -9.95 2.52 4.23
C ARG A 230 -9.31 3.90 4.32
N PHE A 231 -8.25 4.05 5.12
CA PHE A 231 -7.57 5.33 5.25
C PHE A 231 -6.85 5.73 3.95
N ILE A 232 -6.27 4.77 3.23
CA ILE A 232 -5.63 5.03 1.94
C ILE A 232 -6.65 5.60 0.92
N SER A 233 -7.92 5.18 0.98
CA SER A 233 -8.94 5.72 0.08
C SER A 233 -9.19 7.23 0.26
N TRP A 234 -8.74 7.84 1.37
CA TRP A 234 -8.82 9.28 1.56
C TRP A 234 -7.93 10.06 0.56
N LEU A 235 -6.89 9.42 0.02
CA LEU A 235 -6.06 10.00 -1.03
C LEU A 235 -6.86 10.31 -2.30
N ASN A 236 -7.91 9.54 -2.59
CA ASN A 236 -8.75 9.76 -3.77
C ASN A 236 -9.45 11.12 -3.77
N ALA A 237 -9.62 11.76 -2.61
CA ALA A 237 -10.17 13.11 -2.52
C ALA A 237 -9.23 14.19 -3.08
N TYR A 238 -7.96 13.86 -3.26
CA TYR A 238 -6.92 14.76 -3.77
C TYR A 238 -6.58 14.48 -5.25
N ASP A 239 -7.37 13.64 -5.93
CA ASP A 239 -7.20 13.38 -7.35
C ASP A 239 -7.38 14.68 -8.16
N GLY A 240 -6.42 15.01 -9.01
CA GLY A 240 -6.35 16.29 -9.72
C GLY A 240 -5.75 17.45 -8.93
N GLU A 241 -5.41 17.30 -7.64
CA GLU A 241 -4.82 18.35 -6.79
C GLU A 241 -3.34 18.11 -6.46
N ILE A 242 -2.81 16.97 -6.84
CA ILE A 242 -1.40 16.59 -6.59
C ILE A 242 -0.49 17.30 -7.59
N ARG A 243 0.55 17.99 -7.12
CA ARG A 243 1.52 18.67 -8.01
C ARG A 243 2.48 17.70 -8.66
N ASP A 244 3.08 16.83 -7.85
CA ASP A 244 4.14 15.89 -8.22
C ASP A 244 4.21 14.72 -7.22
N GLU A 245 5.15 13.80 -7.45
CA GLU A 245 5.39 12.65 -6.58
C GLU A 245 5.81 13.07 -5.16
N GLY A 246 6.59 14.15 -5.03
CA GLY A 246 7.01 14.68 -3.71
C GLY A 246 5.80 15.14 -2.90
N HIS A 247 4.87 15.88 -3.52
CA HIS A 247 3.63 16.30 -2.87
C HIS A 247 2.74 15.10 -2.46
N LEU A 248 2.72 14.03 -3.27
CA LEU A 248 2.02 12.79 -2.91
C LEU A 248 2.63 12.13 -1.67
N ILE A 249 3.96 12.08 -1.60
CA ILE A 249 4.68 11.52 -0.42
C ILE A 249 4.38 12.35 0.83
N GLU A 250 4.41 13.69 0.73
CA GLU A 250 4.05 14.58 1.85
C GLU A 250 2.59 14.37 2.30
N LEU A 251 1.68 14.12 1.36
CA LEU A 251 0.28 13.82 1.66
C LEU A 251 0.15 12.50 2.42
N ILE A 252 0.90 11.47 2.03
CA ILE A 252 0.95 10.18 2.74
C ILE A 252 1.49 10.36 4.16
N GLU A 253 2.50 11.20 4.36
CA GLU A 253 3.01 11.51 5.71
C GLU A 253 1.97 12.25 6.57
N ARG A 254 1.24 13.19 5.99
CA ARG A 254 0.10 13.84 6.68
C ARG A 254 -1.00 12.83 7.04
N LEU A 255 -1.26 11.86 6.16
CA LEU A 255 -2.20 10.77 6.43
C LEU A 255 -1.74 9.91 7.62
N ASN A 256 -0.45 9.55 7.68
CA ASN A 256 0.15 8.84 8.81
C ASN A 256 -0.13 9.56 10.14
N MET A 257 0.16 10.86 10.20
CA MET A 257 -0.07 11.66 11.40
C MET A 257 -1.55 11.72 11.78
N LYS A 258 -2.44 11.98 10.80
CA LYS A 258 -3.88 12.12 11.02
C LYS A 258 -4.52 10.82 11.53
N VAL A 259 -4.18 9.69 10.91
CA VAL A 259 -4.77 8.39 11.28
C VAL A 259 -4.35 8.00 12.70
N ASN A 260 -3.08 8.18 13.05
CA ASN A 260 -2.55 7.80 14.35
C ASN A 260 -2.97 8.76 15.49
N SER A 261 -3.36 9.99 15.19
CA SER A 261 -3.92 10.94 16.16
C SER A 261 -5.43 10.84 16.33
N THR A 262 -6.13 10.15 15.42
CA THR A 262 -7.58 9.97 15.49
C THR A 262 -7.94 8.80 16.40
N VAL A 263 -9.01 8.95 17.24
CA VAL A 263 -9.47 7.87 18.11
C VAL A 263 -9.85 6.64 17.30
N ASN A 264 -9.19 5.52 17.59
CA ASN A 264 -9.49 4.24 16.96
C ASN A 264 -10.75 3.63 17.58
N GLN A 265 -11.75 3.29 16.76
CA GLN A 265 -13.05 2.75 17.22
C GLN A 265 -12.93 1.43 18.00
N THR A 266 -11.84 0.71 17.83
CA THR A 266 -11.62 -0.60 18.47
C THR A 266 -11.03 -0.47 19.87
N THR A 267 -10.09 0.47 20.03
CA THR A 267 -9.37 0.69 21.30
C THR A 267 -9.92 1.87 22.09
N ASN A 268 -10.78 2.70 21.48
CA ASN A 268 -11.29 3.97 22.02
C ASN A 268 -10.19 4.96 22.43
N VAL A 269 -8.98 4.77 21.93
CA VAL A 269 -7.79 5.60 22.19
C VAL A 269 -7.08 5.85 20.87
N PRO A 270 -6.46 7.04 20.65
CA PRO A 270 -5.61 7.26 19.49
C PRO A 270 -4.42 6.28 19.46
N PRO A 271 -4.07 5.71 18.29
CA PRO A 271 -2.97 4.75 18.17
C PRO A 271 -1.65 5.25 18.76
N HIS A 272 -1.25 6.50 18.49
CA HIS A 272 0.00 7.08 18.98
C HIS A 272 0.10 7.11 20.52
N VAL A 273 -1.03 7.18 21.24
CA VAL A 273 -1.05 7.15 22.72
C VAL A 273 -0.71 5.74 23.22
N LEU A 274 -1.34 4.72 22.63
CA LEU A 274 -1.03 3.32 22.96
C LEU A 274 0.35 2.92 22.49
N PHE A 275 0.84 3.49 21.39
CA PHE A 275 2.17 3.23 20.86
C PHE A 275 3.27 3.64 21.84
N LYS A 276 3.11 4.71 22.61
CA LYS A 276 4.07 5.10 23.64
C LYS A 276 4.37 3.94 24.59
N LYS A 277 3.32 3.21 25.00
CA LYS A 277 3.46 2.01 25.85
C LYS A 277 4.04 0.83 25.06
N GLU A 278 3.55 0.59 23.82
CA GLU A 278 4.00 -0.53 23.00
C GLU A 278 5.49 -0.43 22.64
N LYS A 279 6.00 0.80 22.46
CA LYS A 279 7.40 1.08 22.13
C LYS A 279 8.38 0.49 23.16
N GLU A 280 8.02 0.43 24.44
CA GLU A 280 8.85 -0.14 25.52
C GLU A 280 9.05 -1.67 25.38
N TYR A 281 8.16 -2.33 24.61
CA TYR A 281 8.19 -3.78 24.38
C TYR A 281 8.80 -4.16 23.03
N LEU A 282 9.13 -3.18 22.20
CA LEU A 282 9.85 -3.45 20.96
C LEU A 282 11.29 -3.83 21.26
N LYS A 283 11.81 -4.79 20.52
CA LYS A 283 13.22 -5.18 20.61
C LYS A 283 14.12 -4.09 20.03
N PRO A 284 15.36 -3.95 20.49
CA PRO A 284 16.33 -3.06 19.86
C PRO A 284 16.48 -3.37 18.36
N LEU A 285 16.67 -2.33 17.58
CA LEU A 285 16.93 -2.49 16.14
C LEU A 285 18.32 -3.15 15.93
N PRO A 286 18.46 -3.99 14.91
CA PRO A 286 19.77 -4.38 14.40
C PRO A 286 20.61 -3.15 14.04
N SER A 287 21.95 -3.33 13.90
CA SER A 287 22.82 -2.22 13.55
C SER A 287 22.39 -1.57 12.23
N LYS A 288 22.51 -0.24 12.14
CA LYS A 288 22.15 0.51 10.94
C LYS A 288 22.88 -0.02 9.70
N VAL A 289 24.18 -0.33 9.85
CA VAL A 289 24.99 -0.90 8.74
C VAL A 289 24.39 -2.19 8.21
N LEU A 290 23.89 -3.06 9.10
CA LEU A 290 23.24 -4.30 8.69
C LEU A 290 21.91 -4.03 7.96
N LEU A 291 21.09 -3.13 8.48
CA LEU A 291 19.82 -2.79 7.85
C LEU A 291 20.04 -2.12 6.49
N ASP A 292 20.97 -1.18 6.38
CA ASP A 292 21.30 -0.48 5.15
C ASP A 292 21.81 -1.46 4.06
N SER A 293 22.51 -2.54 4.45
CA SER A 293 22.97 -3.58 3.49
C SER A 293 21.83 -4.31 2.75
N TYR A 294 20.63 -4.26 3.27
CA TYR A 294 19.42 -4.79 2.62
C TYR A 294 18.64 -3.77 1.78
N VAL A 295 18.84 -2.48 2.03
CA VAL A 295 18.17 -1.37 1.34
C VAL A 295 18.99 -0.90 0.15
N ASP A 296 20.32 -0.82 0.33
CA ASP A 296 21.20 -0.38 -0.71
C ASP A 296 21.21 -1.42 -1.84
N HIS A 297 21.13 -0.93 -3.07
CA HIS A 297 21.33 -1.76 -4.25
C HIS A 297 22.81 -2.22 -4.32
N VAL A 298 23.17 -3.17 -3.48
CA VAL A 298 24.48 -3.78 -3.52
C VAL A 298 24.61 -4.60 -4.79
N ILE A 299 25.25 -4.03 -5.78
CA ILE A 299 25.57 -4.73 -7.02
C ILE A 299 26.89 -5.46 -6.81
N THR A 300 26.89 -6.77 -7.01
CA THR A 300 28.11 -7.55 -6.91
C THR A 300 28.56 -7.97 -8.30
N GLN A 301 29.79 -7.67 -8.64
CA GLN A 301 30.39 -8.02 -9.94
C GLN A 301 31.79 -8.53 -9.77
N THR A 302 32.18 -9.49 -10.63
CA THR A 302 33.59 -9.91 -10.76
C THR A 302 34.33 -8.89 -11.63
N VAL A 303 35.49 -8.43 -11.15
CA VAL A 303 36.33 -7.47 -11.87
C VAL A 303 36.92 -8.11 -13.11
N PRO A 304 36.61 -7.60 -14.31
CA PRO A 304 37.23 -8.12 -15.56
C PRO A 304 38.68 -7.66 -15.71
N PRO A 305 39.44 -8.25 -16.63
CA PRO A 305 40.80 -7.80 -16.95
C PRO A 305 40.88 -6.34 -17.42
N THR A 306 39.80 -5.76 -17.92
CA THR A 306 39.67 -4.34 -18.28
C THR A 306 39.64 -3.40 -17.09
N LEU A 307 39.57 -3.91 -15.86
CA LEU A 307 39.46 -3.18 -14.60
C LEU A 307 38.14 -2.42 -14.42
N LEU A 308 37.21 -2.50 -15.38
CA LEU A 308 35.99 -1.74 -15.36
C LEU A 308 34.82 -2.60 -14.86
N VAL A 309 34.27 -2.26 -13.72
CA VAL A 309 32.98 -2.77 -13.27
C VAL A 309 31.86 -1.89 -13.82
N THR A 310 30.77 -2.49 -14.23
CA THR A 310 29.68 -1.80 -14.96
C THR A 310 28.51 -1.41 -14.06
N TYR A 311 28.10 -0.16 -14.13
CA TYR A 311 26.89 0.35 -13.50
C TYR A 311 26.11 1.25 -14.45
N LYS A 312 24.83 0.95 -14.70
CA LYS A 312 23.94 1.70 -15.62
C LYS A 312 24.55 1.95 -17.01
N GLY A 313 25.29 0.99 -17.54
CA GLY A 313 25.91 1.08 -18.87
C GLY A 313 27.26 1.78 -18.91
N SER A 314 27.73 2.36 -17.80
CA SER A 314 29.05 3.01 -17.64
C SER A 314 30.00 2.07 -16.91
N GLY A 315 31.28 2.07 -17.30
CA GLY A 315 32.36 1.33 -16.65
C GLY A 315 33.11 2.20 -15.65
N TYR A 316 33.43 1.66 -14.48
CA TYR A 316 34.12 2.34 -13.37
C TYR A 316 35.35 1.54 -12.94
N SER A 317 36.50 2.17 -12.92
CA SER A 317 37.77 1.47 -12.70
C SER A 317 38.00 1.07 -11.25
N VAL A 318 38.68 -0.05 -11.06
CA VAL A 318 39.17 -0.52 -9.76
C VAL A 318 40.68 -0.90 -9.89
N PRO A 319 41.44 -0.98 -8.77
CA PRO A 319 42.85 -1.34 -8.80
C PRO A 319 43.08 -2.73 -9.39
N THR A 320 44.21 -2.91 -10.04
CA THR A 320 44.61 -4.16 -10.74
C THR A 320 44.65 -5.38 -9.83
N LYS A 321 44.92 -5.21 -8.52
CA LYS A 321 44.94 -6.29 -7.52
C LYS A 321 43.60 -6.99 -7.35
N LEU A 322 42.50 -6.41 -7.87
CA LEU A 322 41.15 -6.94 -7.76
C LEU A 322 40.67 -7.69 -9.01
N ILE A 323 41.49 -7.85 -10.05
CA ILE A 323 41.14 -8.65 -11.22
C ILE A 323 40.72 -10.05 -10.78
N ASN A 324 39.61 -10.55 -11.36
CA ASN A 324 38.97 -11.83 -11.03
C ASN A 324 38.42 -11.94 -9.60
N LYS A 325 38.46 -10.87 -8.81
CA LYS A 325 37.83 -10.81 -7.48
C LYS A 325 36.42 -10.21 -7.56
N ARG A 326 35.61 -10.60 -6.63
CA ARG A 326 34.22 -10.13 -6.55
C ARG A 326 34.12 -8.87 -5.67
N VAL A 327 33.72 -7.77 -6.26
CA VAL A 327 33.51 -6.47 -5.56
C VAL A 327 32.05 -6.15 -5.39
N LYS A 328 31.73 -5.37 -4.36
CA LYS A 328 30.39 -4.84 -4.07
C LYS A 328 30.37 -3.36 -4.46
N MET A 329 29.36 -2.97 -5.22
CA MET A 329 29.13 -1.58 -5.62
C MET A 329 27.85 -1.10 -4.94
N ILE A 330 27.93 0.05 -4.29
CA ILE A 330 26.81 0.68 -3.57
C ILE A 330 26.66 2.10 -4.13
N PRO A 331 25.60 2.37 -4.92
CA PRO A 331 25.29 3.72 -5.36
C PRO A 331 24.62 4.47 -4.21
N ILE A 332 25.22 5.60 -3.79
CA ILE A 332 24.64 6.50 -2.78
C ILE A 332 24.61 7.87 -3.42
N GLU A 333 23.43 8.46 -3.53
CA GLU A 333 23.19 9.75 -4.22
C GLU A 333 23.78 9.72 -5.65
N ASN A 334 24.80 10.52 -5.93
CA ASN A 334 25.46 10.59 -7.23
C ASN A 334 26.87 9.99 -7.21
N LYS A 335 27.19 9.12 -6.24
CA LYS A 335 28.48 8.45 -6.08
C LYS A 335 28.33 6.94 -6.06
N LEU A 336 29.29 6.24 -6.68
CA LEU A 336 29.39 4.81 -6.67
C LEU A 336 30.55 4.40 -5.75
N TYR A 337 30.21 3.81 -4.61
CA TYR A 337 31.17 3.29 -3.65
C TYR A 337 31.47 1.83 -3.99
N ILE A 338 32.74 1.49 -4.12
CA ILE A 338 33.17 0.13 -4.49
C ILE A 338 33.97 -0.47 -3.33
N TYR A 339 33.48 -1.62 -2.84
CA TYR A 339 34.05 -2.33 -1.72
C TYR A 339 34.58 -3.70 -2.15
N PHE A 340 35.68 -4.12 -1.51
CA PHE A 340 36.13 -5.50 -1.54
C PHE A 340 36.12 -6.06 -0.11
N ASN A 341 35.36 -7.12 0.14
CA ASN A 341 34.97 -7.55 1.49
C ASN A 341 34.28 -6.42 2.26
N THR A 342 34.92 -5.89 3.31
CA THR A 342 34.42 -4.76 4.13
C THR A 342 35.22 -3.48 3.91
N GLU A 343 36.26 -3.52 3.08
CA GLU A 343 37.15 -2.38 2.82
C GLU A 343 36.64 -1.55 1.65
N LEU A 344 36.54 -0.24 1.83
CA LEU A 344 36.24 0.71 0.77
C LEU A 344 37.49 0.86 -0.13
N ILE A 345 37.35 0.49 -1.39
CA ILE A 345 38.44 0.49 -2.37
C ILE A 345 38.53 1.81 -3.11
N THR A 346 37.40 2.29 -3.63
CA THR A 346 37.34 3.51 -4.43
C THR A 346 35.92 4.08 -4.47
N VAL A 347 35.83 5.39 -4.78
CA VAL A 347 34.55 6.09 -4.96
C VAL A 347 34.58 6.83 -6.29
N HIS A 348 33.63 6.58 -7.16
CA HIS A 348 33.46 7.29 -8.42
C HIS A 348 32.25 8.20 -8.40
N GLN A 349 32.32 9.32 -9.13
CA GLN A 349 31.15 10.11 -9.44
C GLN A 349 30.34 9.38 -10.53
N ILE A 350 29.04 9.17 -10.28
CA ILE A 350 28.15 8.56 -11.28
C ILE A 350 27.92 9.58 -12.40
N ASN A 351 28.23 9.21 -13.63
CA ASN A 351 28.03 10.01 -14.83
C ASN A 351 27.64 9.14 -16.02
N GLN A 352 27.41 9.76 -17.18
CA GLN A 352 27.01 9.06 -18.40
C GLN A 352 28.18 8.64 -19.30
N ASN A 353 29.43 8.94 -18.90
CA ASN A 353 30.60 8.56 -19.67
C ASN A 353 30.72 7.04 -19.73
N LYS A 354 31.03 6.51 -20.90
CA LYS A 354 31.17 5.06 -21.12
C LYS A 354 32.31 4.45 -20.28
N PHE A 355 33.39 5.18 -20.08
CA PHE A 355 34.58 4.74 -19.36
C PHE A 355 35.01 5.75 -18.31
N ASN A 356 35.07 5.36 -17.04
CA ASN A 356 35.46 6.18 -15.91
C ASN A 356 36.65 5.54 -15.20
N TYR A 357 37.85 5.91 -15.64
CA TYR A 357 39.06 5.48 -14.99
C TYR A 357 39.56 6.52 -14.00
N HIS A 358 39.98 6.08 -12.81
CA HIS A 358 40.90 6.84 -11.98
C HIS A 358 42.31 6.76 -12.60
N LEU A 359 43.03 7.88 -12.62
CA LEU A 359 44.37 7.97 -13.19
C LEU A 359 45.29 6.94 -12.59
N ASP A 360 45.30 6.80 -11.26
CA ASP A 360 46.17 5.84 -10.55
C ASP A 360 45.92 4.37 -10.99
N HIS A 361 44.64 4.00 -11.17
CA HIS A 361 44.29 2.63 -11.62
C HIS A 361 44.75 2.37 -13.04
N TYR A 362 44.67 3.39 -13.90
CA TYR A 362 45.08 3.27 -15.29
C TYR A 362 46.59 3.24 -15.43
N GLN A 363 47.34 4.07 -14.69
CA GLN A 363 48.80 4.04 -14.61
C GLN A 363 49.29 2.69 -14.08
N GLU A 364 48.73 2.17 -12.98
CA GLU A 364 49.06 0.84 -12.45
C GLU A 364 48.90 -0.26 -13.52
N ALA A 365 47.84 -0.17 -14.33
CA ALA A 365 47.56 -1.11 -15.39
C ALA A 365 48.63 -1.01 -16.53
N LEU A 366 48.95 0.22 -16.93
CA LEU A 366 49.96 0.47 -17.94
C LEU A 366 51.33 0.00 -17.49
N HIS A 367 51.75 0.27 -16.26
CA HIS A 367 53.00 -0.22 -15.69
C HIS A 367 53.14 -1.74 -15.73
N LYS A 368 52.00 -2.45 -15.54
CA LYS A 368 52.00 -3.93 -15.61
C LYS A 368 51.93 -4.47 -17.02
N SER A 369 51.46 -3.68 -17.99
CA SER A 369 51.28 -4.11 -19.39
C SER A 369 52.43 -3.70 -20.30
N ILE A 370 53.11 -2.59 -20.03
CA ILE A 370 54.19 -2.04 -20.87
C ILE A 370 55.53 -2.41 -20.25
N HIS A 371 56.31 -3.21 -20.97
CA HIS A 371 57.62 -3.65 -20.51
C HIS A 371 58.77 -2.75 -21.03
N ASN A 372 58.45 -1.76 -21.88
CA ASN A 372 59.45 -0.86 -22.44
C ASN A 372 59.77 0.29 -21.47
N LYS A 373 61.01 0.40 -21.04
CA LYS A 373 61.48 1.42 -20.05
C LYS A 373 61.61 2.84 -20.60
N GLU A 374 61.49 3.03 -21.91
CA GLU A 374 61.67 4.35 -22.56
C GLU A 374 60.31 5.10 -22.71
N VAL A 375 59.22 4.53 -22.33
CA VAL A 375 57.90 5.15 -22.47
C VAL A 375 57.53 5.90 -21.19
N ASP A 376 57.25 7.16 -21.34
CA ASP A 376 56.65 7.99 -20.26
C ASP A 376 55.20 7.54 -20.05
N ILE A 377 54.99 6.63 -19.09
CA ILE A 377 53.70 6.05 -18.79
C ILE A 377 52.70 7.07 -18.30
N ASP A 378 53.13 8.10 -17.58
CA ASP A 378 52.30 9.14 -17.03
C ASP A 378 51.71 10.03 -18.14
N ALA A 379 52.55 10.42 -19.11
CA ALA A 379 52.12 11.17 -20.29
C ALA A 379 51.12 10.35 -21.14
N VAL A 380 51.42 9.10 -21.38
CA VAL A 380 50.55 8.20 -22.15
C VAL A 380 49.20 7.96 -21.43
N ALA A 381 49.21 7.82 -20.10
CA ALA A 381 48.00 7.64 -19.32
C ALA A 381 47.07 8.85 -19.43
N GLN A 382 47.61 10.05 -19.26
CA GLN A 382 46.84 11.29 -19.33
C GLN A 382 46.27 11.54 -20.74
N GLU A 383 47.05 11.27 -21.79
CA GLU A 383 46.56 11.44 -23.17
C GLU A 383 45.43 10.46 -23.50
N ASN A 384 45.63 9.17 -23.18
CA ASN A 384 44.60 8.15 -23.42
C ASN A 384 43.28 8.44 -22.63
N LEU A 385 43.37 8.86 -21.38
CA LEU A 385 42.17 9.21 -20.61
C LEU A 385 41.41 10.40 -21.23
N LYS A 386 42.12 11.43 -21.73
CA LYS A 386 41.50 12.55 -22.46
C LYS A 386 40.82 12.08 -23.75
N LEU A 387 41.41 11.10 -24.48
CA LEU A 387 40.78 10.52 -25.66
C LEU A 387 39.53 9.71 -25.31
N MET A 388 39.57 8.91 -24.23
CA MET A 388 38.40 8.13 -23.75
C MET A 388 37.24 9.02 -23.33
N GLU A 389 37.48 10.17 -22.69
CA GLU A 389 36.45 11.14 -22.36
C GLU A 389 35.75 11.75 -23.60
N ARG A 390 36.45 11.85 -24.73
CA ARG A 390 35.89 12.35 -26.01
C ARG A 390 35.07 11.30 -26.74
N ILE A 391 35.47 10.00 -26.64
CA ILE A 391 34.78 8.89 -27.30
C ILE A 391 33.54 8.45 -26.52
N GLY A 392 33.50 8.73 -25.22
CA GLY A 392 32.41 8.30 -24.31
C GLY A 392 31.23 9.26 -24.24
N LYS A 393 31.27 10.38 -24.93
CA LYS A 393 30.16 11.34 -25.10
C LYS A 393 29.43 11.00 -26.36
#